data_c1e6ea08a5306bcf622bcc7ceaeb96c6
#
_entry.id   c1e6ea08a5306bcf622bcc7ceaeb96c6
#
_cell.length_a   1.000
_cell.length_b   1.000
_cell.length_c   1.000
_cell.angle_alpha   90.00
_cell.angle_beta   90.00
_cell.angle_gamma   90.00
#
_symmetry.space_group_name_H-M   'P 1'
#
loop_
_entity.id
_entity.type
_entity.pdbx_description
1 polymer ?
#
loop_
_entity_poly.entity_id
_entity_poly.type
_entity_poly.pdbx_seq_one_letter_code
_entity_poly.pdbx_strand_id
1 'polypeptide(L)'
;MYSFIFSLWGWKNLNFKKIIIADKKIKLSISCTTRLRRKGEVLNKDYIFISDKDFENYKKSGKFLESAEVFGHKYGTLKKTVDIFFNKKKDVLFDIDWQGYQQLRQSKLDVIGIFILPPNKKELISRLINRGRDSKYEMKKRMSLVKNEISHFLEYDYIVVNKDIDNCTKEILQIVNSERLKRTRLINLTEFINKFRD
;
A
#
# COMPACT_ATOMS: atom_id res chain seq x y z
N MET A 1 -3.31 15.13 -6.89
CA MET A 1 -3.25 13.66 -7.03
C MET A 1 -2.29 13.16 -5.97
N TYR A 2 -2.67 12.17 -5.20
CA TYR A 2 -1.92 11.76 -4.02
C TYR A 2 -1.70 10.27 -4.04
N SER A 3 -0.59 9.86 -3.46
CA SER A 3 -0.25 8.46 -3.25
C SER A 3 -0.41 8.15 -1.78
N PHE A 4 -1.36 7.29 -1.44
CA PHE A 4 -1.52 6.78 -0.09
C PHE A 4 -0.92 5.39 -0.02
N ILE A 5 0.07 5.24 0.85
CA ILE A 5 0.78 3.99 1.05
C ILE A 5 0.32 3.39 2.36
N PHE A 6 -0.14 2.18 2.29
CA PHE A 6 -0.44 1.39 3.46
C PHE A 6 0.59 0.29 3.58
N SER A 7 1.43 0.35 4.59
CA SER A 7 2.19 -0.81 4.99
C SER A 7 1.30 -1.70 5.84
N LEU A 8 0.96 -2.80 5.28
CA LEU A 8 0.11 -3.82 5.89
C LEU A 8 0.80 -5.16 5.81
N TRP A 9 1.65 -5.43 6.78
CA TRP A 9 2.22 -6.74 6.90
C TRP A 9 1.14 -7.76 7.28
N GLY A 10 0.78 -8.56 6.30
CA GLY A 10 -0.12 -9.65 6.56
C GLY A 10 -1.62 -9.34 6.51
N TRP A 11 -2.09 -8.18 6.10
CA TRP A 11 -3.47 -7.71 6.28
C TRP A 11 -4.29 -7.59 4.99
N LYS A 12 -4.21 -8.55 4.10
CA LYS A 12 -5.20 -8.66 2.98
C LYS A 12 -6.67 -8.64 3.45
N ASN A 13 -6.90 -8.65 4.76
CA ASN A 13 -8.21 -8.53 5.37
C ASN A 13 -8.62 -7.09 5.69
N LEU A 14 -7.72 -6.10 5.61
CA LEU A 14 -8.20 -4.74 5.48
C LEU A 14 -8.89 -4.68 4.13
N ASN A 15 -10.16 -4.50 4.18
CA ASN A 15 -10.95 -4.55 2.98
C ASN A 15 -10.70 -3.24 2.22
N PHE A 16 -9.55 -3.13 1.50
CA PHE A 16 -9.29 -2.00 0.60
C PHE A 16 -10.49 -1.75 -0.31
N LYS A 17 -11.30 -2.80 -0.54
CA LYS A 17 -12.59 -2.68 -1.20
C LYS A 17 -13.52 -1.71 -0.47
N LYS A 18 -13.56 -1.72 0.89
CA LYS A 18 -14.39 -0.77 1.66
C LYS A 18 -13.93 0.67 1.43
N ILE A 19 -12.61 0.92 1.45
CA ILE A 19 -12.05 2.25 1.18
C ILE A 19 -12.39 2.70 -0.24
N ILE A 20 -12.20 1.84 -1.25
CA ILE A 20 -12.46 2.15 -2.67
C ILE A 20 -13.97 2.30 -2.95
N ILE A 21 -14.83 1.57 -2.23
CA ILE A 21 -16.28 1.71 -2.33
C ILE A 21 -16.72 3.03 -1.73
N ALA A 22 -16.19 3.39 -0.57
CA ALA A 22 -16.53 4.62 0.14
C ALA A 22 -16.01 5.87 -0.58
N ASP A 23 -14.83 5.79 -1.21
CA ASP A 23 -14.26 6.91 -1.98
C ASP A 23 -13.85 6.49 -3.39
N LYS A 24 -14.64 6.88 -4.37
CA LYS A 24 -14.42 6.57 -5.80
C LYS A 24 -13.24 7.30 -6.43
N LYS A 25 -12.67 8.30 -5.73
CA LYS A 25 -11.45 8.98 -6.18
C LYS A 25 -10.22 8.10 -5.95
N ILE A 26 -10.27 7.16 -5.01
CA ILE A 26 -9.18 6.25 -4.69
C ILE A 26 -9.18 5.03 -5.62
N LYS A 27 -8.01 4.64 -6.10
CA LYS A 27 -7.77 3.43 -6.89
C LYS A 27 -6.65 2.61 -6.28
N LEU A 28 -6.84 1.29 -6.20
CA LEU A 28 -5.80 0.37 -5.73
C LEU A 28 -4.80 0.11 -6.85
N SER A 29 -3.53 0.29 -6.55
CA SER A 29 -2.44 -0.19 -7.40
C SER A 29 -2.33 -1.71 -7.26
N ILE A 30 -2.38 -2.41 -8.40
CA ILE A 30 -2.26 -3.87 -8.43
C ILE A 30 -0.80 -4.21 -8.71
N SER A 31 -0.13 -4.83 -7.74
CA SER A 31 1.28 -5.19 -7.85
C SER A 31 1.49 -6.44 -8.72
N CYS A 32 2.62 -6.48 -9.42
CA CYS A 32 3.17 -7.71 -9.98
C CYS A 32 3.76 -8.57 -8.86
N THR A 33 3.72 -9.90 -9.03
CA THR A 33 4.41 -10.83 -8.13
C THR A 33 4.87 -12.09 -8.84
N THR A 34 5.99 -12.65 -8.39
CA THR A 34 6.49 -13.96 -8.84
C THR A 34 5.93 -15.12 -8.04
N ARG A 35 5.15 -14.84 -7.00
CA ARG A 35 4.47 -15.85 -6.21
C ARG A 35 3.37 -16.55 -7.03
N LEU A 36 3.27 -17.85 -6.87
CA LEU A 36 2.16 -18.61 -7.46
C LEU A 36 0.80 -18.11 -6.93
N ARG A 37 -0.18 -18.11 -7.83
CA ARG A 37 -1.56 -17.73 -7.52
C ARG A 37 -2.17 -18.68 -6.50
N ARG A 38 -2.76 -18.17 -5.44
CA ARG A 38 -3.49 -18.95 -4.44
C ARG A 38 -4.94 -19.20 -4.89
N LYS A 39 -5.56 -20.24 -4.33
CA LYS A 39 -7.00 -20.52 -4.54
C LYS A 39 -7.83 -19.29 -4.14
N GLY A 40 -8.72 -18.84 -5.02
CA GLY A 40 -9.58 -17.68 -4.82
C GLY A 40 -9.00 -16.33 -5.24
N GLU A 41 -7.70 -16.24 -5.55
CA GLU A 41 -7.12 -15.01 -6.12
C GLU A 41 -7.47 -14.88 -7.61
N VAL A 42 -7.70 -13.64 -8.05
CA VAL A 42 -8.08 -13.33 -9.44
C VAL A 42 -6.96 -12.54 -10.11
N LEU A 43 -6.52 -13.03 -11.28
CA LEU A 43 -5.52 -12.35 -12.12
C LEU A 43 -5.98 -10.91 -12.44
N ASN A 44 -5.04 -9.97 -12.41
CA ASN A 44 -5.26 -8.53 -12.67
C ASN A 44 -6.24 -7.83 -11.71
N LYS A 45 -6.67 -8.51 -10.64
CA LYS A 45 -7.52 -7.94 -9.61
C LYS A 45 -6.87 -7.98 -8.24
N ASP A 46 -6.26 -9.11 -7.88
CA ASP A 46 -5.50 -9.27 -6.65
C ASP A 46 -4.00 -9.03 -6.89
N TYR A 47 -3.46 -9.59 -7.96
CA TYR A 47 -2.08 -9.42 -8.44
C TYR A 47 -1.97 -9.63 -9.95
N ILE A 48 -0.89 -9.13 -10.51
CA ILE A 48 -0.39 -9.50 -11.83
C ILE A 48 0.69 -10.57 -11.60
N PHE A 49 0.34 -11.84 -11.84
CA PHE A 49 1.27 -12.96 -11.64
C PHE A 49 2.18 -13.09 -12.86
N ILE A 50 3.49 -13.00 -12.64
CA ILE A 50 4.51 -13.05 -13.70
C ILE A 50 5.64 -14.01 -13.31
N SER A 51 6.42 -14.46 -14.30
CA SER A 51 7.61 -15.28 -14.04
C SER A 51 8.74 -14.46 -13.41
N ASP A 52 9.70 -15.13 -12.75
CA ASP A 52 10.92 -14.48 -12.27
C ASP A 52 11.68 -13.80 -13.40
N LYS A 53 11.75 -14.44 -14.57
CA LYS A 53 12.40 -13.89 -15.78
C LYS A 53 11.74 -12.58 -16.21
N ASP A 54 10.41 -12.53 -16.26
CA ASP A 54 9.69 -11.32 -16.64
C ASP A 54 9.85 -10.23 -15.59
N PHE A 55 9.84 -10.59 -14.30
CA PHE A 55 10.08 -9.64 -13.22
C PHE A 55 11.46 -8.98 -13.36
N GLU A 56 12.50 -9.77 -13.56
CA GLU A 56 13.86 -9.24 -13.76
C GLU A 56 13.95 -8.37 -15.01
N ASN A 57 13.31 -8.76 -16.11
CA ASN A 57 13.25 -7.94 -17.31
C ASN A 57 12.55 -6.59 -17.05
N TYR A 58 11.45 -6.59 -16.31
CA TYR A 58 10.75 -5.36 -15.94
C TYR A 58 11.60 -4.47 -15.03
N LYS A 59 12.31 -5.08 -14.07
CA LYS A 59 13.22 -4.36 -13.18
C LYS A 59 14.37 -3.72 -13.95
N LYS A 60 15.06 -4.47 -14.81
CA LYS A 60 16.16 -3.97 -15.65
C LYS A 60 15.72 -2.87 -16.61
N SER A 61 14.50 -2.96 -17.14
CA SER A 61 13.94 -1.94 -18.05
C SER A 61 13.29 -0.75 -17.31
N GLY A 62 13.45 -0.65 -15.99
CA GLY A 62 12.96 0.48 -15.19
C GLY A 62 11.44 0.64 -15.18
N LYS A 63 10.67 -0.43 -15.43
CA LYS A 63 9.20 -0.40 -15.50
C LYS A 63 8.55 -0.30 -14.13
N PHE A 64 9.25 -0.72 -13.06
CA PHE A 64 8.71 -0.63 -11.70
C PHE A 64 8.91 0.75 -11.11
N LEU A 65 7.91 1.20 -10.38
CA LEU A 65 7.95 2.37 -9.52
C LEU A 65 8.68 2.06 -8.22
N GLU A 66 8.38 0.90 -7.66
CA GLU A 66 9.04 0.26 -6.52
C GLU A 66 9.07 -1.25 -6.72
N SER A 67 10.00 -1.94 -6.07
CA SER A 67 10.04 -3.39 -6.02
C SER A 67 10.76 -3.89 -4.78
N ALA A 68 10.25 -4.98 -4.19
CA ALA A 68 10.80 -5.59 -2.99
C ALA A 68 10.72 -7.12 -3.06
N GLU A 69 11.56 -7.77 -2.26
CA GLU A 69 11.46 -9.21 -2.04
C GLU A 69 10.89 -9.48 -0.65
N VAL A 70 9.78 -10.21 -0.59
CA VAL A 70 9.07 -10.53 0.63
C VAL A 70 8.77 -12.03 0.67
N PHE A 71 9.27 -12.73 1.69
CA PHE A 71 9.12 -14.19 1.83
C PHE A 71 9.64 -15.01 0.64
N GLY A 72 10.75 -14.59 0.03
CA GLY A 72 11.33 -15.28 -1.12
C GLY A 72 10.52 -15.12 -2.42
N HIS A 73 9.59 -14.18 -2.46
CA HIS A 73 8.87 -13.79 -3.66
C HIS A 73 9.04 -12.30 -3.93
N LYS A 74 9.11 -11.96 -5.19
CA LYS A 74 9.26 -10.58 -5.64
C LYS A 74 7.89 -9.93 -5.84
N TYR A 75 7.82 -8.66 -5.49
CA TYR A 75 6.65 -7.81 -5.66
C TYR A 75 7.10 -6.48 -6.27
N GLY A 76 6.25 -5.86 -7.05
CA GLY A 76 6.58 -4.55 -7.61
C GLY A 76 5.38 -3.89 -8.27
N THR A 77 5.35 -2.57 -8.22
CA THR A 77 4.29 -1.75 -8.80
C THR A 77 4.73 -1.16 -10.13
N LEU A 78 3.96 -1.40 -11.18
CA LEU A 78 4.24 -0.86 -12.52
C LEU A 78 3.95 0.64 -12.60
N LYS A 79 4.91 1.44 -13.07
CA LYS A 79 4.75 2.88 -13.35
C LYS A 79 3.53 3.16 -14.22
N LYS A 80 3.41 2.44 -15.33
CA LYS A 80 2.29 2.59 -16.28
C LYS A 80 0.91 2.50 -15.61
N THR A 81 0.73 1.59 -14.65
CA THR A 81 -0.55 1.44 -13.95
C THR A 81 -0.87 2.66 -13.10
N VAL A 82 0.13 3.19 -12.42
CA VAL A 82 -0.01 4.39 -11.57
C VAL A 82 -0.28 5.62 -12.42
N ASP A 83 0.46 5.79 -13.53
CA ASP A 83 0.29 6.90 -14.47
C ASP A 83 -1.13 6.95 -15.07
N ILE A 84 -1.72 5.79 -15.37
CA ILE A 84 -3.12 5.73 -15.85
C ILE A 84 -4.08 6.34 -14.81
N PHE A 85 -3.87 6.06 -13.53
CA PHE A 85 -4.72 6.62 -12.47
C PHE A 85 -4.46 8.11 -12.26
N PHE A 86 -3.20 8.54 -12.30
CA PHE A 86 -2.85 9.94 -12.19
C PHE A 86 -3.42 10.77 -13.34
N ASN A 87 -3.34 10.28 -14.57
CA ASN A 87 -3.94 10.95 -15.73
C ASN A 87 -5.48 11.09 -15.60
N LYS A 88 -6.12 10.19 -14.86
CA LYS A 88 -7.55 10.27 -14.52
C LYS A 88 -7.85 11.07 -13.25
N LYS A 89 -6.87 11.80 -12.73
CA LYS A 89 -6.97 12.61 -11.50
C LYS A 89 -7.48 11.77 -10.30
N LYS A 90 -7.00 10.51 -10.19
CA LYS A 90 -7.31 9.62 -9.07
C LYS A 90 -6.16 9.59 -8.09
N ASP A 91 -6.49 9.41 -6.83
CA ASP A 91 -5.52 9.06 -5.80
C ASP A 91 -5.21 7.58 -5.90
N VAL A 92 -3.97 7.21 -5.63
CA VAL A 92 -3.51 5.82 -5.73
C VAL A 92 -3.20 5.28 -4.34
N LEU A 93 -3.81 4.15 -4.03
CA LEU A 93 -3.56 3.37 -2.83
C LEU A 93 -2.58 2.25 -3.16
N PHE A 94 -1.49 2.15 -2.40
CA PHE A 94 -0.49 1.11 -2.52
C PHE A 94 -0.56 0.17 -1.31
N ASP A 95 -0.56 -1.13 -1.55
CA ASP A 95 -0.41 -2.19 -0.53
C ASP A 95 1.01 -2.76 -0.65
N ILE A 96 1.97 -2.10 0.00
CA ILE A 96 3.40 -2.41 -0.10
C ILE A 96 4.03 -2.45 1.29
N ASP A 97 5.21 -3.05 1.40
CA ASP A 97 6.00 -3.07 2.63
C ASP A 97 6.87 -1.80 2.80
N TRP A 98 7.63 -1.74 3.90
CA TRP A 98 8.50 -0.62 4.21
C TRP A 98 9.55 -0.39 3.11
N GLN A 99 10.06 -1.45 2.44
CA GLN A 99 11.06 -1.32 1.37
C GLN A 99 10.49 -0.56 0.17
N GLY A 100 9.27 -0.95 -0.25
CA GLY A 100 8.53 -0.25 -1.30
C GLY A 100 8.20 1.18 -0.90
N TYR A 101 7.79 1.40 0.36
CA TYR A 101 7.51 2.73 0.88
C TYR A 101 8.73 3.65 0.83
N GLN A 102 9.90 3.19 1.28
CA GLN A 102 11.13 3.98 1.20
C GLN A 102 11.46 4.39 -0.25
N GLN A 103 11.35 3.46 -1.22
CA GLN A 103 11.57 3.76 -2.62
C GLN A 103 10.59 4.83 -3.14
N LEU A 104 9.32 4.77 -2.75
CA LEU A 104 8.33 5.77 -3.14
C LEU A 104 8.61 7.13 -2.49
N ARG A 105 9.04 7.18 -1.23
CA ARG A 105 9.46 8.42 -0.57
C ARG A 105 10.65 9.11 -1.25
N GLN A 106 11.57 8.31 -1.78
CA GLN A 106 12.72 8.82 -2.54
C GLN A 106 12.35 9.26 -3.96
N SER A 107 11.17 8.90 -4.43
CA SER A 107 10.66 9.34 -5.73
C SER A 107 10.13 10.78 -5.65
N LYS A 108 9.75 11.35 -6.80
CA LYS A 108 9.13 12.69 -6.87
C LYS A 108 7.62 12.68 -6.53
N LEU A 109 7.08 11.54 -6.08
CA LEU A 109 5.66 11.43 -5.74
C LEU A 109 5.37 12.04 -4.37
N ASP A 110 4.25 12.71 -4.26
CA ASP A 110 3.71 13.14 -2.96
C ASP A 110 3.02 11.93 -2.30
N VAL A 111 3.73 11.27 -1.40
CA VAL A 111 3.30 10.03 -0.76
C VAL A 111 2.98 10.24 0.71
N ILE A 112 1.97 9.52 1.20
CA ILE A 112 1.54 9.53 2.59
C ILE A 112 1.57 8.08 3.09
N GLY A 113 2.40 7.85 4.09
CA GLY A 113 2.54 6.54 4.72
C GLY A 113 1.58 6.35 5.88
N ILE A 114 0.77 5.30 5.83
CA ILE A 114 -0.12 4.91 6.92
C ILE A 114 0.26 3.49 7.37
N PHE A 115 0.80 3.39 8.57
CA PHE A 115 1.17 2.11 9.17
C PHE A 115 0.00 1.55 9.95
N ILE A 116 -0.46 0.35 9.60
CA ILE A 116 -1.62 -0.25 10.27
C ILE A 116 -1.18 -1.38 11.18
N LEU A 117 -1.46 -1.23 12.46
CA LEU A 117 -1.11 -2.19 13.50
C LEU A 117 -2.30 -3.05 13.94
N PRO A 118 -2.06 -4.31 14.36
CA PRO A 118 -3.03 -5.08 15.12
C PRO A 118 -3.22 -4.48 16.51
N PRO A 119 -4.35 -4.77 17.18
CA PRO A 119 -4.60 -4.24 18.52
C PRO A 119 -3.64 -4.79 19.58
N ASN A 120 -3.08 -5.97 19.34
CA ASN A 120 -2.12 -6.60 20.24
C ASN A 120 -1.33 -7.73 19.55
N LYS A 121 -0.29 -8.21 20.23
CA LYS A 121 0.57 -9.29 19.74
C LYS A 121 -0.17 -10.62 19.52
N LYS A 122 -1.18 -10.94 20.33
CA LYS A 122 -1.98 -12.18 20.20
C LYS A 122 -2.74 -12.18 18.89
N GLU A 123 -3.38 -11.06 18.56
CA GLU A 123 -4.09 -10.87 17.30
C GLU A 123 -3.14 -10.90 16.09
N LEU A 124 -1.97 -10.28 16.20
CA LEU A 124 -0.92 -10.36 15.18
C LEU A 124 -0.55 -11.81 14.87
N ILE A 125 -0.25 -12.60 15.91
CA ILE A 125 0.12 -14.02 15.76
C ILE A 125 -1.03 -14.82 15.16
N SER A 126 -2.26 -14.63 15.66
CA SER A 126 -3.46 -15.30 15.15
C SER A 126 -3.64 -15.07 13.65
N ARG A 127 -3.49 -13.83 13.20
CA ARG A 127 -3.62 -13.46 11.79
C ARG A 127 -2.51 -14.03 10.91
N LEU A 128 -1.30 -14.18 11.45
CA LEU A 128 -0.19 -14.83 10.75
C LEU A 128 -0.45 -16.33 10.57
N ILE A 129 -0.96 -17.01 11.63
CA ILE A 129 -1.27 -18.44 11.60
C ILE A 129 -2.40 -18.74 10.61
N ASN A 130 -3.48 -17.98 10.64
CA ASN A 130 -4.67 -18.20 9.81
C ASN A 130 -4.44 -18.03 8.31
N ARG A 131 -3.25 -17.58 7.89
CA ARG A 131 -2.88 -17.42 6.47
C ARG A 131 -2.31 -18.64 5.78
N GLY A 132 -1.93 -19.66 6.51
CA GLY A 132 -1.38 -20.85 5.91
C GLY A 132 -1.19 -21.97 6.95
N ARG A 133 -1.11 -23.19 6.49
CA ARG A 133 -0.68 -24.35 7.28
C ARG A 133 0.85 -24.35 7.35
N ASP A 134 1.41 -23.33 8.01
CA ASP A 134 2.84 -23.14 8.05
C ASP A 134 3.50 -24.05 9.08
N SER A 135 4.69 -24.54 8.76
CA SER A 135 5.57 -25.19 9.71
C SER A 135 6.04 -24.23 10.82
N LYS A 136 6.48 -24.79 11.95
CA LYS A 136 7.07 -23.97 13.04
C LYS A 136 8.25 -23.10 12.55
N TYR A 137 9.01 -23.57 11.58
CA TYR A 137 10.12 -22.84 10.98
C TYR A 137 9.65 -21.63 10.19
N GLU A 138 8.66 -21.81 9.30
CA GLU A 138 8.08 -20.70 8.51
C GLU A 138 7.44 -19.66 9.41
N MET A 139 6.77 -20.09 10.48
CA MET A 139 6.21 -19.18 11.49
C MET A 139 7.31 -18.32 12.13
N LYS A 140 8.44 -18.93 12.54
CA LYS A 140 9.58 -18.18 13.12
C LYS A 140 10.15 -17.18 12.13
N LYS A 141 10.31 -17.57 10.87
CA LYS A 141 10.76 -16.68 9.78
C LYS A 141 9.80 -15.52 9.57
N ARG A 142 8.48 -15.77 9.55
CA ARG A 142 7.47 -14.72 9.44
C ARG A 142 7.49 -13.76 10.62
N MET A 143 7.62 -14.27 11.84
CA MET A 143 7.71 -13.41 13.03
C MET A 143 8.95 -12.50 13.01
N SER A 144 10.09 -13.00 12.51
CA SER A 144 11.29 -12.18 12.34
C SER A 144 11.05 -11.03 11.36
N LEU A 145 10.43 -11.32 10.22
CA LEU A 145 10.11 -10.31 9.22
C LEU A 145 9.10 -9.27 9.74
N VAL A 146 8.10 -9.70 10.53
CA VAL A 146 7.16 -8.79 11.21
C VAL A 146 7.88 -7.84 12.17
N LYS A 147 8.84 -8.35 12.94
CA LYS A 147 9.63 -7.49 13.83
C LYS A 147 10.40 -6.44 13.04
N ASN A 148 10.97 -6.83 11.91
CA ASN A 148 11.66 -5.91 11.01
C ASN A 148 10.70 -4.87 10.43
N GLU A 149 9.52 -5.26 9.95
CA GLU A 149 8.50 -4.31 9.46
C GLU A 149 8.09 -3.31 10.55
N ILE A 150 7.82 -3.82 11.76
CA ILE A 150 7.41 -2.97 12.90
C ILE A 150 8.52 -1.98 13.27
N SER A 151 9.81 -2.33 13.14
CA SER A 151 10.91 -1.40 13.48
C SER A 151 10.95 -0.15 12.60
N HIS A 152 10.32 -0.18 11.44
CA HIS A 152 10.20 0.94 10.51
C HIS A 152 9.00 1.87 10.77
N PHE A 153 8.22 1.66 11.85
CA PHE A 153 6.99 2.41 12.11
C PHE A 153 7.20 3.94 12.21
N LEU A 154 8.38 4.37 12.65
CA LEU A 154 8.74 5.81 12.74
C LEU A 154 8.91 6.49 11.37
N GLU A 155 9.02 5.73 10.30
CA GLU A 155 9.16 6.26 8.95
C GLU A 155 7.83 6.68 8.33
N TYR A 156 6.72 6.24 8.92
CA TYR A 156 5.36 6.50 8.42
C TYR A 156 4.78 7.78 9.01
N ASP A 157 3.91 8.43 8.23
CA ASP A 157 3.29 9.70 8.63
C ASP A 157 2.14 9.48 9.63
N TYR A 158 1.49 8.31 9.58
CA TYR A 158 0.35 7.97 10.43
C TYR A 158 0.41 6.52 10.89
N ILE A 159 -0.11 6.28 12.09
CA ILE A 159 -0.30 4.94 12.65
C ILE A 159 -1.78 4.75 12.96
N VAL A 160 -2.37 3.68 12.45
CA VAL A 160 -3.76 3.28 12.70
C VAL A 160 -3.79 1.92 13.36
N VAL A 161 -4.52 1.78 14.47
CA VAL A 161 -4.66 0.50 15.17
C VAL A 161 -5.98 -0.17 14.75
N ASN A 162 -5.89 -1.24 13.96
CA ASN A 162 -7.05 -1.96 13.47
C ASN A 162 -7.62 -2.92 14.54
N LYS A 163 -8.45 -2.38 15.43
CA LYS A 163 -9.28 -3.14 16.36
C LYS A 163 -10.53 -3.69 15.68
N ASP A 164 -11.12 -2.86 14.85
CA ASP A 164 -12.31 -3.11 14.06
C ASP A 164 -12.13 -2.56 12.64
N ILE A 165 -12.57 -3.31 11.64
CA ILE A 165 -12.30 -2.98 10.24
C ILE A 165 -13.06 -1.74 9.75
N ASP A 166 -14.26 -1.49 10.30
CA ASP A 166 -15.08 -0.36 9.87
C ASP A 166 -14.56 0.93 10.48
N ASN A 167 -14.16 0.90 11.76
CA ASN A 167 -13.52 2.03 12.41
C ASN A 167 -12.15 2.34 11.79
N CYS A 168 -11.34 1.32 11.53
CA CYS A 168 -10.06 1.49 10.84
C CYS A 168 -10.25 2.12 9.44
N THR A 169 -11.28 1.68 8.70
CA THR A 169 -11.62 2.28 7.40
C THR A 169 -12.00 3.75 7.53
N LYS A 170 -12.79 4.12 8.55
CA LYS A 170 -13.17 5.51 8.83
C LYS A 170 -11.95 6.38 9.16
N GLU A 171 -11.07 5.90 10.05
CA GLU A 171 -9.83 6.61 10.42
C GLU A 171 -8.94 6.86 9.21
N ILE A 172 -8.77 5.85 8.35
CA ILE A 172 -8.01 5.99 7.10
C ILE A 172 -8.65 7.05 6.18
N LEU A 173 -9.96 7.03 6.01
CA LEU A 173 -10.65 8.01 5.17
C LEU A 173 -10.57 9.42 5.76
N GLN A 174 -10.56 9.58 7.08
CA GLN A 174 -10.31 10.88 7.74
C GLN A 174 -8.91 11.39 7.41
N ILE A 175 -7.88 10.54 7.52
CA ILE A 175 -6.50 10.90 7.13
C ILE A 175 -6.47 11.35 5.67
N VAL A 176 -7.03 10.55 4.76
CA VAL A 176 -7.07 10.86 3.32
C VAL A 176 -7.73 12.22 3.06
N ASN A 177 -8.86 12.49 3.71
CA ASN A 177 -9.59 13.73 3.53
C ASN A 177 -8.81 14.92 4.12
N SER A 178 -8.19 14.78 5.29
CA SER A 178 -7.36 15.82 5.89
C SER A 178 -6.14 16.16 5.03
N GLU A 179 -5.50 15.12 4.48
CA GLU A 179 -4.35 15.28 3.59
C GLU A 179 -4.70 16.02 2.29
N ARG A 180 -5.89 15.79 1.74
CA ARG A 180 -6.38 16.51 0.56
C ARG A 180 -6.61 17.99 0.81
N LEU A 181 -6.86 18.41 2.05
CA LEU A 181 -7.10 19.79 2.44
C LEU A 181 -5.82 20.59 2.71
N LYS A 182 -4.67 19.95 2.77
CA LYS A 182 -3.40 20.66 2.93
C LYS A 182 -3.21 21.68 1.80
N ARG A 183 -2.87 22.92 2.17
CA ARG A 183 -2.67 24.04 1.22
C ARG A 183 -1.76 23.65 0.05
N THR A 184 -0.68 22.93 0.33
CA THR A 184 0.28 22.47 -0.68
C THR A 184 -0.29 21.50 -1.70
N ARG A 185 -1.47 20.93 -1.43
CA ARG A 185 -2.16 19.94 -2.26
C ARG A 185 -3.39 20.49 -2.98
N LEU A 186 -3.77 21.73 -2.69
CA LEU A 186 -4.88 22.40 -3.36
C LEU A 186 -4.44 22.91 -4.73
N ILE A 187 -5.02 22.36 -5.79
CA ILE A 187 -4.73 22.73 -7.17
C ILE A 187 -5.44 24.07 -7.47
N ASN A 188 -4.76 24.97 -8.18
CA ASN A 188 -5.28 26.30 -8.59
C ASN A 188 -5.68 27.21 -7.42
N LEU A 189 -5.16 26.94 -6.19
CA LEU A 189 -5.47 27.78 -5.04
C LEU A 189 -5.07 29.23 -5.25
N THR A 190 -3.91 29.49 -5.84
CA THR A 190 -3.43 30.85 -6.10
C THR A 190 -4.36 31.61 -7.03
N GLU A 191 -4.79 30.98 -8.13
CA GLU A 191 -5.76 31.61 -9.07
C GLU A 191 -7.11 31.83 -8.39
N PHE A 192 -7.55 30.93 -7.55
CA PHE A 192 -8.78 31.10 -6.78
C PHE A 192 -8.68 32.28 -5.82
N ILE A 193 -7.59 32.37 -5.05
CA ILE A 193 -7.38 33.43 -4.06
C ILE A 193 -7.22 34.82 -4.74
N ASN A 194 -6.57 34.90 -5.90
CA ASN A 194 -6.41 36.16 -6.61
C ASN A 194 -7.75 36.79 -6.98
N LYS A 195 -8.79 36.01 -7.23
CA LYS A 195 -10.16 36.55 -7.49
C LYS A 195 -10.79 37.30 -6.30
N PHE A 196 -10.20 37.22 -5.12
CA PHE A 196 -10.66 37.99 -3.94
C PHE A 196 -9.80 39.25 -3.68
N ARG A 197 -8.79 39.49 -4.52
CA ARG A 197 -7.90 40.65 -4.39
C ARG A 197 -8.21 41.76 -5.40
N ASP A 198 -8.96 41.40 -6.44
CA ASP A 198 -9.50 42.29 -7.47
C ASP A 198 -10.88 42.83 -7.04
#